data_0f694823f7fb6a37d4c162aa257d5379
#
_entry.id   0f694823f7fb6a37d4c162aa257d5379
#
_cell.length_a   1.000
_cell.length_b   1.000
_cell.length_c   1.000
_cell.angle_alpha   90.00
_cell.angle_beta   90.00
_cell.angle_gamma   90.00
#
_symmetry.space_group_name_H-M   'P 1'
#
loop_
_entity.id
_entity.type
_entity.pdbx_description
1 polymer ?
#
loop_
_entity_poly.entity_id
_entity_poly.type
_entity_poly.pdbx_seq_one_letter_code
_entity_poly.pdbx_strand_id
1 'polypeptide(L)'
;MNITPKIGVLATLLFVNANLFAQETPFKLGVRLGGGMSVTTGLDKILVPEDYYSNYNFKDKWQFTPTVSVFAQYHVDGSIIGVEGGFSYWQKASQLVYNDDKELNYKVTPRYNYIGVSALLKIYPWRKGFNISIGGRAGANLNGKGISYESNQEDNKFANYHFATVAETERLMKEKLTGQPDIAVGGGFGYEIGNHWALDLRYYHGLNSTIKTERNDYNWAEHSTHGQNIELSISYLFKL
;
A
#
# COMPACT_ATOMS: atom_id res chain seq x y z
N MET A 1 22.21 19.44 -7.53
CA MET A 1 22.93 18.17 -7.80
C MET A 1 22.10 17.38 -8.81
N ASN A 2 22.51 17.35 -10.09
CA ASN A 2 21.70 16.77 -11.18
C ASN A 2 21.76 15.23 -11.14
N ILE A 3 20.65 14.60 -10.77
CA ILE A 3 20.51 13.12 -10.64
C ILE A 3 20.03 12.49 -11.97
N THR A 4 19.51 13.28 -12.90
CA THR A 4 18.88 12.85 -14.15
C THR A 4 19.74 11.99 -15.11
N PRO A 5 21.07 12.19 -15.30
CA PRO A 5 21.82 11.37 -16.23
C PRO A 5 22.15 9.96 -15.71
N LYS A 6 22.16 9.74 -14.40
CA LYS A 6 22.56 8.45 -13.83
C LYS A 6 21.46 7.37 -13.93
N ILE A 7 20.18 7.79 -13.90
CA ILE A 7 19.04 6.86 -14.05
C ILE A 7 18.94 6.38 -15.50
N GLY A 8 19.19 7.26 -16.48
CA GLY A 8 19.20 6.90 -17.90
C GLY A 8 20.28 5.85 -18.24
N VAL A 9 21.47 5.99 -17.68
CA VAL A 9 22.59 5.06 -17.92
C VAL A 9 22.31 3.68 -17.30
N LEU A 10 21.70 3.64 -16.11
CA LEU A 10 21.34 2.37 -15.46
C LEU A 10 20.24 1.63 -16.23
N ALA A 11 19.22 2.35 -16.72
CA ALA A 11 18.19 1.79 -17.59
C ALA A 11 18.75 1.26 -18.90
N THR A 12 19.67 2.00 -19.53
CA THR A 12 20.31 1.58 -20.79
C THR A 12 21.22 0.36 -20.58
N LEU A 13 21.95 0.26 -19.48
CA LEU A 13 22.77 -0.91 -19.14
C LEU A 13 21.92 -2.15 -18.89
N LEU A 14 20.73 -2.04 -18.31
CA LEU A 14 19.80 -3.14 -18.15
C LEU A 14 19.21 -3.60 -19.49
N PHE A 15 18.96 -2.69 -20.43
CA PHE A 15 18.44 -3.02 -21.76
C PHE A 15 19.49 -3.66 -22.69
N VAL A 16 20.75 -3.27 -22.59
CA VAL A 16 21.82 -3.81 -23.48
C VAL A 16 22.19 -5.23 -23.12
N ASN A 17 22.11 -5.63 -21.84
CA ASN A 17 22.43 -6.99 -21.42
C ASN A 17 21.31 -8.02 -21.71
N ALA A 18 20.07 -7.58 -21.93
CA ALA A 18 18.92 -8.46 -22.17
C ALA A 18 18.97 -9.19 -23.54
N ASN A 19 19.82 -8.74 -24.47
CA ASN A 19 19.91 -9.32 -25.83
C ASN A 19 20.99 -10.40 -25.98
N LEU A 20 21.77 -10.73 -24.94
CA LEU A 20 22.90 -11.65 -25.03
C LEU A 20 22.58 -13.11 -24.69
N PHE A 21 21.37 -13.43 -24.23
CA PHE A 21 20.98 -14.78 -23.80
C PHE A 21 19.77 -15.29 -24.58
N ALA A 22 20.02 -15.73 -25.83
CA ALA A 22 19.01 -16.30 -26.73
C ALA A 22 18.73 -17.79 -26.49
N GLN A 23 18.92 -18.31 -25.27
CA GLN A 23 18.41 -19.63 -24.90
C GLN A 23 17.06 -19.41 -24.14
N GLU A 24 16.07 -20.29 -24.36
CA GLU A 24 14.81 -20.27 -23.61
C GLU A 24 15.09 -20.51 -22.13
N THR A 25 15.42 -19.42 -21.43
CA THR A 25 15.70 -19.52 -20.02
C THR A 25 14.34 -19.44 -19.27
N PRO A 26 14.14 -20.28 -18.25
CA PRO A 26 12.96 -20.21 -17.41
C PRO A 26 12.89 -18.91 -16.58
N PHE A 27 13.88 -18.04 -16.76
CA PHE A 27 14.04 -16.79 -16.02
C PHE A 27 13.58 -15.59 -16.85
N LYS A 28 12.72 -14.76 -16.27
CA LYS A 28 12.21 -13.52 -16.87
C LYS A 28 12.42 -12.37 -15.89
N LEU A 29 12.82 -11.21 -16.39
CA LEU A 29 12.75 -9.95 -15.65
C LEU A 29 11.44 -9.25 -16.02
N GLY A 30 10.85 -8.53 -15.07
CA GLY A 30 9.60 -7.81 -15.31
C GLY A 30 9.58 -6.43 -14.68
N VAL A 31 8.81 -5.57 -15.33
CA VAL A 31 8.35 -4.30 -14.74
C VAL A 31 6.85 -4.37 -14.59
N ARG A 32 6.33 -3.84 -13.49
CA ARG A 32 4.91 -3.85 -13.16
C ARG A 32 4.44 -2.46 -12.79
N LEU A 33 3.30 -2.07 -13.37
CA LEU A 33 2.56 -0.90 -12.98
C LEU A 33 1.17 -1.33 -12.51
N GLY A 34 0.72 -0.79 -11.40
CA GLY A 34 -0.58 -1.14 -10.86
C GLY A 34 -1.21 0.00 -10.09
N GLY A 35 -2.45 -0.21 -9.78
CA GLY A 35 -3.22 0.62 -8.89
C GLY A 35 -4.25 -0.22 -8.17
N GLY A 36 -4.67 0.25 -7.04
CA GLY A 36 -5.60 -0.50 -6.23
C GLY A 36 -6.33 0.36 -5.22
N MET A 37 -6.97 -0.32 -4.33
CA MET A 37 -7.68 0.30 -3.22
C MET A 37 -7.11 -0.24 -1.92
N SER A 38 -6.89 0.64 -0.94
CA SER A 38 -6.48 0.22 0.39
C SER A 38 -7.34 0.83 1.49
N VAL A 39 -7.37 0.16 2.61
CA VAL A 39 -8.02 0.61 3.85
C VAL A 39 -7.18 0.17 5.04
N THR A 40 -7.22 0.94 6.11
CA THR A 40 -6.62 0.59 7.40
C THR A 40 -7.75 0.36 8.40
N THR A 41 -7.90 -0.88 8.87
CA THR A 41 -8.91 -1.24 9.87
C THR A 41 -8.44 -0.83 11.26
N GLY A 42 -9.38 -0.49 12.16
CA GLY A 42 -9.10 -0.09 13.53
C GLY A 42 -8.66 1.37 13.69
N LEU A 43 -8.75 2.18 12.63
CA LEU A 43 -8.43 3.61 12.69
C LEU A 43 -9.45 4.37 13.57
N ASP A 44 -10.71 4.00 13.50
CA ASP A 44 -11.78 4.47 14.36
C ASP A 44 -11.45 4.29 15.85
N LYS A 45 -10.93 3.15 16.24
CA LYS A 45 -10.57 2.80 17.62
C LYS A 45 -9.42 3.63 18.19
N ILE A 46 -8.53 4.12 17.31
CA ILE A 46 -7.46 5.02 17.72
C ILE A 46 -7.97 6.43 17.95
N LEU A 47 -8.84 6.91 17.06
CA LEU A 47 -9.23 8.32 16.98
C LEU A 47 -10.43 8.66 17.86
N VAL A 48 -11.14 7.64 18.36
CA VAL A 48 -12.36 7.81 19.13
C VAL A 48 -12.26 7.07 20.46
N PRO A 49 -12.47 7.73 21.60
CA PRO A 49 -12.57 7.07 22.90
C PRO A 49 -13.73 6.08 22.93
N GLU A 50 -13.51 4.89 23.52
CA GLU A 50 -14.52 3.82 23.59
C GLU A 50 -15.86 4.27 24.19
N ASP A 51 -15.82 5.18 25.15
CA ASP A 51 -17.03 5.73 25.83
C ASP A 51 -17.95 6.50 24.87
N TYR A 52 -17.46 6.93 23.72
CA TYR A 52 -18.22 7.70 22.72
C TYR A 52 -18.66 6.86 21.51
N TYR A 53 -18.29 5.59 21.45
CA TYR A 53 -18.52 4.70 20.28
C TYR A 53 -19.99 4.51 19.91
N SER A 54 -20.90 4.58 20.90
CA SER A 54 -22.32 4.29 20.68
C SER A 54 -23.10 5.39 19.95
N ASN A 55 -22.54 6.59 19.81
CA ASN A 55 -23.27 7.77 19.33
C ASN A 55 -22.78 8.32 17.99
N TYR A 56 -21.81 7.68 17.32
CA TYR A 56 -21.12 8.30 16.20
C TYR A 56 -21.06 7.43 14.94
N ASN A 57 -21.38 8.04 13.80
CA ASN A 57 -21.29 7.41 12.48
C ASN A 57 -19.88 7.54 11.92
N PHE A 58 -18.99 6.62 12.29
CA PHE A 58 -17.70 6.48 11.62
C PHE A 58 -17.82 5.61 10.38
N LYS A 59 -17.15 6.04 9.31
CA LYS A 59 -17.06 5.25 8.07
C LYS A 59 -15.63 5.21 7.59
N ASP A 60 -15.05 4.01 7.57
CA ASP A 60 -13.81 3.76 6.86
C ASP A 60 -14.07 3.73 5.37
N LYS A 61 -13.27 4.47 4.62
CA LYS A 61 -13.32 4.51 3.15
C LYS A 61 -12.04 4.00 2.55
N TRP A 62 -12.19 3.15 1.59
CA TRP A 62 -11.12 2.70 0.71
C TRP A 62 -10.57 3.87 -0.11
N GLN A 63 -9.25 3.93 -0.23
CA GLN A 63 -8.56 4.98 -0.98
C GLN A 63 -7.74 4.36 -2.11
N PHE A 64 -7.70 5.04 -3.25
CA PHE A 64 -6.86 4.63 -4.37
C PHE A 64 -5.38 4.75 -4.02
N THR A 65 -4.59 3.74 -4.42
CA THR A 65 -3.16 3.63 -4.13
C THR A 65 -2.40 3.07 -5.33
N PRO A 66 -1.36 3.76 -5.83
CA PRO A 66 -0.52 3.27 -6.90
C PRO A 66 0.52 2.26 -6.40
N THR A 67 0.99 1.40 -7.32
CA THR A 67 2.10 0.48 -7.12
C THR A 67 2.99 0.41 -8.35
N VAL A 68 4.30 0.25 -8.13
CA VAL A 68 5.30 0.05 -9.18
C VAL A 68 6.29 -1.00 -8.69
N SER A 69 6.68 -1.94 -9.56
CA SER A 69 7.63 -2.99 -9.19
C SER A 69 8.59 -3.31 -10.34
N VAL A 70 9.79 -3.73 -9.96
CA VAL A 70 10.73 -4.47 -10.81
C VAL A 70 10.92 -5.83 -10.16
N PHE A 71 10.82 -6.90 -10.95
CA PHE A 71 10.84 -8.24 -10.39
C PHE A 71 11.52 -9.24 -11.35
N ALA A 72 11.94 -10.35 -10.77
CA ALA A 72 12.40 -11.52 -11.47
C ALA A 72 11.40 -12.66 -11.25
N GLN A 73 11.12 -13.39 -12.30
CA GLN A 73 10.27 -14.58 -12.27
C GLN A 73 11.06 -15.77 -12.80
N TYR A 74 10.98 -16.88 -12.10
CA TYR A 74 11.50 -18.17 -12.53
C TYR A 74 10.35 -19.15 -12.69
N HIS A 75 10.15 -19.64 -13.90
CA HIS A 75 9.12 -20.63 -14.21
C HIS A 75 9.61 -21.50 -15.35
N VAL A 76 9.81 -22.79 -15.07
CA VAL A 76 10.19 -23.80 -16.08
C VAL A 76 8.96 -24.16 -16.89
N ASP A 77 9.07 -24.11 -18.21
CA ASP A 77 7.98 -24.48 -19.11
C ASP A 77 7.46 -25.91 -18.81
N GLY A 78 6.15 -26.02 -18.70
CA GLY A 78 5.48 -27.27 -18.31
C GLY A 78 5.51 -27.57 -16.80
N SER A 79 6.16 -26.75 -15.98
CA SER A 79 6.04 -26.83 -14.52
C SER A 79 4.71 -26.24 -14.04
N ILE A 80 4.18 -26.79 -12.95
CA ILE A 80 3.05 -26.22 -12.24
C ILE A 80 3.46 -25.17 -11.21
N ILE A 81 4.76 -25.00 -10.98
CA ILE A 81 5.31 -24.11 -9.94
C ILE A 81 6.26 -23.11 -10.58
N GLY A 82 6.11 -21.85 -10.20
CA GLY A 82 7.03 -20.76 -10.46
C GLY A 82 7.24 -19.92 -9.20
N VAL A 83 8.26 -19.10 -9.20
CA VAL A 83 8.56 -18.16 -8.14
C VAL A 83 8.76 -16.76 -8.71
N GLU A 84 8.36 -15.76 -7.97
CA GLU A 84 8.55 -14.34 -8.32
C GLU A 84 9.14 -13.62 -7.11
N GLY A 85 10.14 -12.77 -7.33
CA GLY A 85 10.71 -11.94 -6.28
C GLY A 85 11.12 -10.58 -6.85
N GLY A 86 10.99 -9.51 -6.09
CA GLY A 86 11.29 -8.19 -6.62
C GLY A 86 11.28 -7.06 -5.62
N PHE A 87 11.61 -5.89 -6.13
CA PHE A 87 11.53 -4.62 -5.42
C PHE A 87 10.30 -3.87 -5.85
N SER A 88 9.60 -3.29 -4.89
CA SER A 88 8.33 -2.62 -5.13
C SER A 88 8.26 -1.29 -4.37
N TYR A 89 7.62 -0.33 -5.00
CA TYR A 89 7.03 0.83 -4.34
C TYR A 89 5.52 0.63 -4.31
N TRP A 90 4.91 0.84 -3.15
CA TRP A 90 3.45 0.85 -3.02
C TRP A 90 3.01 1.89 -2.02
N GLN A 91 1.75 2.24 -2.11
CA GLN A 91 1.12 3.16 -1.18
C GLN A 91 0.03 2.43 -0.39
N LYS A 92 -0.18 2.83 0.86
CA LYS A 92 -1.36 2.51 1.65
C LYS A 92 -2.04 3.80 2.04
N ALA A 93 -3.34 3.86 1.86
CA ALA A 93 -4.15 4.99 2.27
C ALA A 93 -5.49 4.51 2.80
N SER A 94 -6.04 5.25 3.73
CA SER A 94 -7.37 5.04 4.29
C SER A 94 -7.98 6.40 4.57
N GLN A 95 -9.29 6.47 4.68
CA GLN A 95 -9.95 7.69 5.12
C GLN A 95 -11.01 7.32 6.15
N LEU A 96 -10.91 7.90 7.34
CA LEU A 96 -11.96 7.89 8.33
C LEU A 96 -12.79 9.15 8.19
N VAL A 97 -14.09 8.99 8.06
CA VAL A 97 -15.05 10.11 8.03
C VAL A 97 -15.91 10.05 9.27
N TYR A 98 -15.95 11.16 9.97
CA TYR A 98 -16.80 11.38 11.14
C TYR A 98 -17.90 12.40 10.81
N ASN A 99 -19.08 12.16 11.36
CA ASN A 99 -20.20 13.07 11.27
C ASN A 99 -21.07 12.92 12.52
N ASP A 100 -21.34 14.01 13.24
CA ASP A 100 -22.19 13.97 14.42
C ASP A 100 -23.53 14.69 14.22
N ASP A 101 -24.41 14.55 15.20
CA ASP A 101 -25.74 15.17 15.21
C ASP A 101 -25.70 16.71 15.30
N LYS A 102 -24.55 17.27 15.68
CA LYS A 102 -24.31 18.74 15.76
C LYS A 102 -23.67 19.28 14.48
N GLU A 103 -23.67 18.48 13.42
CA GLU A 103 -23.08 18.82 12.12
C GLU A 103 -21.54 19.01 12.16
N LEU A 104 -20.84 18.58 13.21
CA LEU A 104 -19.39 18.52 13.20
C LEU A 104 -18.95 17.40 12.26
N ASN A 105 -18.14 17.76 11.28
CA ASN A 105 -17.62 16.84 10.30
C ASN A 105 -16.10 16.90 10.28
N TYR A 106 -15.45 15.77 10.30
CA TYR A 106 -14.02 15.70 9.99
C TYR A 106 -13.65 14.47 9.21
N LYS A 107 -12.51 14.55 8.54
CA LYS A 107 -11.88 13.46 7.82
C LYS A 107 -10.44 13.35 8.21
N VAL A 108 -10.01 12.14 8.51
CA VAL A 108 -8.60 11.80 8.75
C VAL A 108 -8.15 10.87 7.64
N THR A 109 -7.11 11.27 6.92
CA THR A 109 -6.60 10.50 5.78
C THR A 109 -5.13 10.18 5.98
N PRO A 110 -4.77 9.04 6.61
CA PRO A 110 -3.43 8.52 6.58
C PRO A 110 -3.08 8.04 5.17
N ARG A 111 -1.90 8.43 4.69
CA ARG A 111 -1.37 8.03 3.39
C ARG A 111 0.14 7.80 3.50
N TYR A 112 0.54 6.54 3.45
CA TYR A 112 1.91 6.13 3.65
C TYR A 112 2.50 5.52 2.38
N ASN A 113 3.76 5.87 2.10
CA ASN A 113 4.53 5.38 0.98
C ASN A 113 5.54 4.36 1.46
N TYR A 114 5.67 3.27 0.75
CA TYR A 114 6.57 2.17 1.10
C TYR A 114 7.50 1.83 -0.05
N ILE A 115 8.71 1.43 0.29
CA ILE A 115 9.64 0.76 -0.60
C ILE A 115 10.10 -0.53 0.07
N GLY A 116 10.18 -1.60 -0.70
CA GLY A 116 10.54 -2.87 -0.10
C GLY A 116 10.64 -4.00 -1.11
N VAL A 117 10.57 -5.22 -0.59
CA VAL A 117 10.71 -6.45 -1.34
C VAL A 117 9.44 -7.28 -1.29
N SER A 118 9.21 -8.07 -2.32
CA SER A 118 8.12 -9.06 -2.37
C SER A 118 8.66 -10.41 -2.85
N ALA A 119 8.05 -11.48 -2.34
CA ALA A 119 8.32 -12.84 -2.79
C ALA A 119 7.00 -13.61 -2.89
N LEU A 120 6.77 -14.27 -4.02
CA LEU A 120 5.55 -14.98 -4.34
C LEU A 120 5.86 -16.36 -4.93
N LEU A 121 5.16 -17.36 -4.46
CA LEU A 121 5.00 -18.64 -5.10
C LEU A 121 3.85 -18.52 -6.09
N LYS A 122 4.07 -18.97 -7.34
CA LYS A 122 3.05 -19.00 -8.40
C LYS A 122 2.72 -20.44 -8.73
N ILE A 123 1.46 -20.76 -8.78
CA ILE A 123 0.94 -22.09 -9.16
C ILE A 123 0.23 -21.94 -10.48
N TYR A 124 0.65 -22.71 -11.48
CA TYR A 124 0.10 -22.73 -12.84
C TYR A 124 -0.70 -24.02 -13.07
N PRO A 125 -2.02 -24.06 -12.79
CA PRO A 125 -2.83 -25.28 -12.89
C PRO A 125 -2.79 -25.88 -14.29
N TRP A 126 -2.73 -25.03 -15.31
CA TRP A 126 -2.66 -25.44 -16.72
C TRP A 126 -1.24 -25.34 -17.30
N ARG A 127 -0.23 -25.26 -16.43
CA ARG A 127 1.21 -25.17 -16.75
C ARG A 127 1.63 -23.92 -17.52
N LYS A 128 0.70 -23.05 -17.87
CA LYS A 128 0.94 -21.75 -18.54
C LYS A 128 -0.28 -20.83 -18.41
N GLY A 129 -0.08 -19.56 -18.63
CA GLY A 129 -1.11 -18.52 -18.67
C GLY A 129 -1.67 -18.21 -17.29
N PHE A 130 -2.78 -18.81 -16.91
CA PHE A 130 -3.39 -18.58 -15.61
C PHE A 130 -2.50 -19.07 -14.47
N ASN A 131 -2.37 -18.25 -13.43
CA ASN A 131 -1.66 -18.62 -12.22
C ASN A 131 -2.36 -18.10 -10.97
N ILE A 132 -2.13 -18.82 -9.87
CA ILE A 132 -2.52 -18.42 -8.51
C ILE A 132 -1.23 -18.09 -7.78
N SER A 133 -1.16 -16.95 -7.15
CA SER A 133 0.01 -16.50 -6.38
C SER A 133 -0.29 -16.43 -4.90
N ILE A 134 0.70 -16.81 -4.08
CA ILE A 134 0.68 -16.65 -2.63
C ILE A 134 2.07 -16.24 -2.15
N GLY A 135 2.16 -15.37 -1.16
CA GLY A 135 3.43 -14.95 -0.59
C GLY A 135 3.31 -13.72 0.28
N GLY A 136 4.32 -12.86 0.24
CA GLY A 136 4.33 -11.68 1.09
C GLY A 136 5.17 -10.55 0.55
N ARG A 137 5.09 -9.44 1.25
CA ARG A 137 5.95 -8.27 1.04
C ARG A 137 6.36 -7.65 2.36
N ALA A 138 7.52 -7.03 2.37
CA ALA A 138 8.02 -6.27 3.50
C ALA A 138 8.66 -4.98 3.00
N GLY A 139 8.38 -3.86 3.66
CA GLY A 139 8.90 -2.57 3.24
C GLY A 139 9.01 -1.54 4.35
N ALA A 140 9.95 -0.62 4.12
CA ALA A 140 10.14 0.55 4.96
C ALA A 140 9.16 1.66 4.57
N ASN A 141 8.66 2.36 5.58
CA ASN A 141 7.82 3.55 5.38
C ASN A 141 8.71 4.75 5.05
N LEU A 142 8.38 5.47 3.99
CA LEU A 142 9.14 6.65 3.52
C LEU A 142 8.60 7.98 4.09
N ASN A 143 7.37 7.99 4.60
CA ASN A 143 6.69 9.20 5.08
C ASN A 143 5.84 8.92 6.32
N GLY A 144 6.45 8.48 7.41
CA GLY A 144 5.77 8.09 8.66
C GLY A 144 4.79 9.11 9.24
N LYS A 145 4.86 10.39 8.83
CA LYS A 145 3.95 11.48 9.21
C LYS A 145 2.90 11.82 8.14
N GLY A 146 2.63 10.89 7.23
CA GLY A 146 1.71 11.08 6.11
C GLY A 146 0.23 11.03 6.52
N ILE A 147 -0.22 11.98 7.32
CA ILE A 147 -1.62 12.14 7.78
C ILE A 147 -2.10 13.51 7.38
N SER A 148 -3.31 13.60 6.83
CA SER A 148 -4.04 14.86 6.63
C SER A 148 -5.33 14.87 7.44
N TYR A 149 -5.71 16.05 7.90
CA TYR A 149 -6.90 16.30 8.67
C TYR A 149 -7.70 17.43 8.03
N GLU A 150 -8.99 17.21 7.81
CA GLU A 150 -9.95 18.19 7.33
C GLU A 150 -11.13 18.24 8.28
N SER A 151 -11.61 19.42 8.66
CA SER A 151 -12.74 19.58 9.56
C SER A 151 -13.41 20.94 9.36
N ASN A 152 -14.69 21.04 9.73
CA ASN A 152 -15.42 22.29 9.83
C ASN A 152 -15.44 22.86 11.28
N GLN A 153 -14.56 22.39 12.17
CA GLN A 153 -14.50 22.77 13.58
C GLN A 153 -14.23 24.27 13.82
N GLU A 154 -13.71 24.98 12.82
CA GLU A 154 -13.46 26.41 12.88
C GLU A 154 -14.66 27.25 12.40
N ASP A 155 -15.77 26.64 12.00
CA ASP A 155 -17.00 27.37 11.64
C ASP A 155 -17.52 28.15 12.85
N ASN A 156 -18.06 29.36 12.62
CA ASN A 156 -18.58 30.25 13.67
C ASN A 156 -19.62 29.58 14.58
N LYS A 157 -20.36 28.57 14.07
CA LYS A 157 -21.35 27.82 14.88
C LYS A 157 -20.72 27.01 16.02
N PHE A 158 -19.40 26.75 15.94
CA PHE A 158 -18.63 26.01 16.95
C PHE A 158 -17.78 26.91 17.86
N ALA A 159 -17.84 28.23 17.73
CA ALA A 159 -17.00 29.17 18.49
C ALA A 159 -17.05 28.98 20.01
N ASN A 160 -18.17 28.52 20.53
CA ASN A 160 -18.34 28.29 21.97
C ASN A 160 -17.68 27.01 22.50
N TYR A 161 -17.22 26.14 21.61
CA TYR A 161 -16.59 24.85 21.98
C TYR A 161 -15.08 24.92 22.15
N HIS A 162 -14.44 26.03 21.78
CA HIS A 162 -12.99 26.25 21.89
C HIS A 162 -12.13 25.11 21.34
N PHE A 163 -12.52 24.58 20.20
CA PHE A 163 -11.70 23.58 19.51
C PHE A 163 -10.33 24.15 19.15
N ALA A 164 -9.32 23.29 19.12
CA ALA A 164 -8.04 23.62 18.51
C ALA A 164 -8.25 23.93 17.00
N THR A 165 -7.33 24.65 16.39
CA THR A 165 -7.41 24.89 14.95
C THR A 165 -7.21 23.59 14.17
N VAL A 166 -7.72 23.53 12.93
CA VAL A 166 -7.52 22.39 12.03
C VAL A 166 -6.02 22.10 11.84
N ALA A 167 -5.22 23.14 11.65
CA ALA A 167 -3.77 23.03 11.48
C ALA A 167 -3.08 22.48 12.74
N GLU A 168 -3.50 22.89 13.93
CA GLU A 168 -2.93 22.40 15.18
C GLU A 168 -3.30 20.94 15.43
N THR A 169 -4.56 20.56 15.18
CA THR A 169 -5.03 19.18 15.28
C THR A 169 -4.23 18.28 14.32
N GLU A 170 -4.03 18.69 13.07
CA GLU A 170 -3.24 17.95 12.10
C GLU A 170 -1.78 17.80 12.54
N ARG A 171 -1.17 18.86 13.08
CA ARG A 171 0.19 18.84 13.60
C ARG A 171 0.34 17.80 14.72
N LEU A 172 -0.59 17.82 15.68
CA LEU A 172 -0.59 16.86 16.80
C LEU A 172 -0.78 15.42 16.32
N MET A 173 -1.67 15.19 15.35
CA MET A 173 -1.83 13.86 14.74
C MET A 173 -0.53 13.38 14.08
N LYS A 174 0.16 14.24 13.34
CA LYS A 174 1.46 13.93 12.71
C LYS A 174 2.57 13.65 13.71
N GLU A 175 2.51 14.23 14.89
CA GLU A 175 3.47 13.98 15.98
C GLU A 175 3.22 12.66 16.70
N LYS A 176 1.96 12.32 16.93
CA LYS A 176 1.56 11.21 17.80
C LYS A 176 1.16 9.93 17.06
N LEU A 177 0.81 10.04 15.78
CA LEU A 177 0.43 8.92 14.95
C LEU A 177 1.51 8.70 13.88
N THR A 178 2.32 7.66 14.05
CA THR A 178 3.44 7.41 13.14
C THR A 178 3.21 6.14 12.33
N GLY A 179 3.28 6.28 11.01
CA GLY A 179 3.20 5.15 10.08
C GLY A 179 4.38 4.19 10.26
N GLN A 180 4.10 2.91 10.39
CA GLN A 180 5.06 1.86 10.67
C GLN A 180 5.56 1.20 9.36
N PRO A 181 6.69 0.46 9.38
CA PRO A 181 7.04 -0.45 8.28
C PRO A 181 5.89 -1.40 7.96
N ASP A 182 5.80 -1.88 6.73
CA ASP A 182 4.75 -2.80 6.28
C ASP A 182 5.31 -4.22 6.16
N ILE A 183 4.65 -5.17 6.82
CA ILE A 183 4.83 -6.60 6.61
C ILE A 183 3.45 -7.16 6.28
N ALA A 184 3.30 -7.75 5.10
CA ALA A 184 2.02 -8.24 4.64
C ALA A 184 2.14 -9.60 3.99
N VAL A 185 1.12 -10.43 4.17
CA VAL A 185 0.89 -11.65 3.39
C VAL A 185 -0.20 -11.40 2.39
N GLY A 186 -0.16 -12.12 1.29
CA GLY A 186 -1.16 -11.95 0.26
C GLY A 186 -1.15 -13.05 -0.76
N GLY A 187 -2.09 -12.93 -1.68
CA GLY A 187 -2.23 -13.85 -2.79
C GLY A 187 -3.14 -13.26 -3.85
N GLY A 188 -3.26 -13.95 -4.95
CA GLY A 188 -4.07 -13.45 -6.04
C GLY A 188 -4.09 -14.37 -7.24
N PHE A 189 -4.63 -13.84 -8.30
CA PHE A 189 -4.75 -14.49 -9.60
C PHE A 189 -4.00 -13.68 -10.64
N GLY A 190 -3.33 -14.37 -11.53
CA GLY A 190 -2.64 -13.76 -12.65
C GLY A 190 -2.93 -14.48 -13.96
N TYR A 191 -2.73 -13.77 -15.05
CA TYR A 191 -2.80 -14.34 -16.39
C TYR A 191 -1.66 -13.79 -17.25
N GLU A 192 -0.80 -14.67 -17.75
CA GLU A 192 0.26 -14.34 -18.68
C GLU A 192 -0.26 -14.44 -20.12
N ILE A 193 -0.20 -13.31 -20.84
CA ILE A 193 -0.66 -13.16 -22.21
C ILE A 193 0.55 -13.25 -23.13
N GLY A 194 0.65 -14.36 -23.85
CA GLY A 194 1.84 -14.64 -24.64
C GLY A 194 3.08 -14.76 -23.73
N ASN A 195 4.20 -14.21 -24.21
CA ASN A 195 5.47 -14.33 -23.51
C ASN A 195 5.91 -13.06 -22.76
N HIS A 196 5.15 -11.95 -22.92
CA HIS A 196 5.63 -10.63 -22.52
C HIS A 196 4.69 -9.88 -21.58
N TRP A 197 3.41 -10.18 -21.57
CA TRP A 197 2.45 -9.45 -20.77
C TRP A 197 1.86 -10.32 -19.67
N ALA A 198 1.62 -9.72 -18.52
CA ALA A 198 0.85 -10.35 -17.46
C ALA A 198 -0.11 -9.35 -16.80
N LEU A 199 -1.29 -9.85 -16.43
CA LEU A 199 -2.28 -9.15 -15.63
C LEU A 199 -2.37 -9.87 -14.29
N ASP A 200 -2.32 -9.15 -13.18
CA ASP A 200 -2.42 -9.70 -11.84
C ASP A 200 -3.47 -8.94 -11.02
N LEU A 201 -4.32 -9.67 -10.33
CA LEU A 201 -5.20 -9.18 -9.28
C LEU A 201 -4.74 -9.79 -7.97
N ARG A 202 -4.32 -8.97 -7.01
CA ARG A 202 -3.75 -9.40 -5.74
C ARG A 202 -4.42 -8.73 -4.55
N TYR A 203 -4.50 -9.46 -3.47
CA TYR A 203 -4.90 -8.95 -2.15
C TYR A 203 -3.74 -9.13 -1.17
N TYR A 204 -3.49 -8.11 -0.36
CA TYR A 204 -2.51 -8.13 0.73
C TYR A 204 -3.15 -7.74 2.05
N HIS A 205 -2.82 -8.49 3.10
CA HIS A 205 -3.22 -8.23 4.47
C HIS A 205 -1.98 -7.94 5.31
N GLY A 206 -1.96 -6.78 5.98
CA GLY A 206 -0.87 -6.38 6.87
C GLY A 206 -0.87 -7.21 8.15
N LEU A 207 0.29 -7.75 8.51
CA LEU A 207 0.49 -8.57 9.71
C LEU A 207 0.84 -7.72 10.93
N ASN A 208 1.43 -6.56 10.72
CA ASN A 208 1.80 -5.63 11.78
C ASN A 208 0.91 -4.39 11.76
N SER A 209 0.96 -3.62 12.83
CA SER A 209 0.23 -2.35 12.92
C SER A 209 0.72 -1.37 11.86
N THR A 210 -0.21 -0.78 11.11
CA THR A 210 0.09 0.24 10.08
C THR A 210 0.47 1.58 10.73
N ILE A 211 -0.13 1.88 11.89
CA ILE A 211 0.07 3.13 12.62
C ILE A 211 0.46 2.77 14.05
N LYS A 212 1.54 3.38 14.54
CA LYS A 212 1.88 3.40 15.96
C LYS A 212 1.28 4.66 16.57
N THR A 213 0.60 4.49 17.70
CA THR A 213 0.10 5.58 18.51
C THR A 213 1.01 5.79 19.71
N GLU A 214 1.25 7.05 20.06
CA GLU A 214 1.87 7.41 21.33
C GLU A 214 0.77 7.91 22.27
N ARG A 215 0.71 7.34 23.47
CA ARG A 215 -0.22 7.79 24.52
C ARG A 215 0.00 9.27 24.80
N ASN A 216 -1.06 10.04 24.80
CA ASN A 216 -1.01 11.48 25.02
C ASN A 216 -2.27 11.99 25.74
N ASP A 217 -2.30 13.29 26.05
CA ASP A 217 -3.40 13.94 26.75
C ASP A 217 -4.71 14.02 25.95
N TYR A 218 -4.69 13.64 24.66
CA TYR A 218 -5.86 13.62 23.77
C TYR A 218 -6.63 12.29 23.78
N ASN A 219 -6.32 11.37 24.69
CA ASN A 219 -6.99 10.06 24.83
C ASN A 219 -7.02 9.19 23.57
N TRP A 220 -6.06 9.34 22.66
CA TRP A 220 -5.94 8.41 21.54
C TRP A 220 -5.47 7.05 22.05
N ALA A 221 -6.31 6.04 21.82
CA ALA A 221 -6.06 4.72 22.34
C ALA A 221 -4.94 4.02 21.56
N GLU A 222 -4.10 3.26 22.29
CA GLU A 222 -3.22 2.30 21.66
C GLU A 222 -4.06 1.15 21.11
N HIS A 223 -4.14 1.05 19.78
CA HIS A 223 -4.85 -0.04 19.11
C HIS A 223 -4.08 -0.54 17.90
N SER A 224 -4.16 -1.85 17.67
CA SER A 224 -3.56 -2.45 16.47
C SER A 224 -4.39 -2.11 15.24
N THR A 225 -3.72 -1.59 14.22
CA THR A 225 -4.33 -1.25 12.93
C THR A 225 -3.75 -2.14 11.84
N HIS A 226 -4.58 -2.70 10.99
CA HIS A 226 -4.12 -3.56 9.91
C HIS A 226 -4.50 -2.98 8.55
N GLY A 227 -3.51 -2.84 7.69
CA GLY A 227 -3.72 -2.38 6.33
C GLY A 227 -4.18 -3.52 5.43
N GLN A 228 -5.21 -3.28 4.63
CA GLN A 228 -5.66 -4.17 3.56
C GLN A 228 -5.48 -3.46 2.23
N ASN A 229 -5.10 -4.20 1.19
CA ASN A 229 -4.88 -3.65 -0.14
C ASN A 229 -5.34 -4.65 -1.20
N ILE A 230 -6.16 -4.19 -2.14
CA ILE A 230 -6.52 -4.89 -3.37
C ILE A 230 -5.81 -4.17 -4.51
N GLU A 231 -5.09 -4.89 -5.35
CA GLU A 231 -4.21 -4.35 -6.38
C GLU A 231 -4.47 -5.05 -7.72
N LEU A 232 -4.74 -4.25 -8.76
CA LEU A 232 -4.76 -4.68 -10.15
C LEU A 232 -3.53 -4.12 -10.84
N SER A 233 -2.78 -4.97 -11.54
CA SER A 233 -1.54 -4.55 -12.19
C SER A 233 -1.33 -5.21 -13.54
N ILE A 234 -0.61 -4.50 -14.40
CA ILE A 234 -0.10 -4.98 -15.68
C ILE A 234 1.42 -5.04 -15.61
N SER A 235 1.99 -6.09 -16.14
CA SER A 235 3.43 -6.31 -16.18
C SER A 235 3.92 -6.56 -17.59
N TYR A 236 5.13 -6.08 -17.87
CA TYR A 236 5.88 -6.47 -19.07
C TYR A 236 7.07 -7.34 -18.65
N LEU A 237 7.20 -8.48 -19.30
CA LEU A 237 8.19 -9.53 -19.04
C LEU A 237 9.24 -9.55 -20.16
N PHE A 238 10.49 -9.38 -19.77
CA PHE A 238 11.65 -9.51 -20.65
C PHE A 238 12.18 -10.94 -20.53
N LYS A 239 12.28 -11.65 -21.63
CA LYS A 239 13.01 -12.92 -21.68
C LYS A 239 14.52 -12.62 -21.68
N LEU A 240 15.26 -13.33 -20.87
CA LEU A 240 16.72 -13.27 -20.81
C LEU A 240 17.32 -14.41 -21.61
#